data_4dbdfd328b31030741ce622b420ab25b
#
_entry.id   4dbdfd328b31030741ce622b420ab25b
#
_cell.length_a   1.000
_cell.length_b   1.000
_cell.length_c   1.000
_cell.angle_alpha   90.00
_cell.angle_beta   90.00
_cell.angle_gamma   90.00
#
_symmetry.space_group_name_H-M   'P 1'
#
loop_
_entity.id
_entity.type
_entity.pdbx_description
1 polymer ?
#
loop_
_entity_poly.entity_id
_entity_poly.type
_entity_poly.pdbx_seq_one_letter_code
_entity_poly.pdbx_strand_id
1 'polypeptide(L)'
;LVDDAGDPGLRTLEMLAVKTIEEGWHGRSLACHARAMELYPKPYFQKVVALLKAAEMGVVSDPHTGPLHARVKELIEEGALVCLGQDDISDAYYPYGRNNMLEVAFLASHLLWMTTEAEMQKLYDMITRDAARAMGIQEFALKVGAPAHLVVLDQPSVLEALRHHEQPAYVISHGKLIDRAQWAA
;
A
#
# COMPACT_ATOMS: atom_id res chain seq x y z
N LEU A 1 9.49 7.63 -6.36
CA LEU A 1 10.01 6.39 -6.94
C LEU A 1 11.40 6.12 -6.40
N VAL A 2 11.61 4.96 -5.80
CA VAL A 2 12.92 4.53 -5.30
C VAL A 2 13.19 3.09 -5.72
N ASP A 3 14.44 2.82 -6.16
CA ASP A 3 14.90 1.48 -6.58
C ASP A 3 13.92 0.79 -7.54
N ASP A 4 13.37 1.55 -8.48
CA ASP A 4 12.33 1.08 -9.40
C ASP A 4 12.87 0.16 -10.50
N ALA A 5 14.01 0.46 -11.06
CA ALA A 5 14.68 -0.44 -12.01
C ALA A 5 15.20 -1.69 -11.29
N GLY A 6 15.01 -2.87 -11.84
CA GLY A 6 15.42 -4.14 -11.23
C GLY A 6 16.95 -4.34 -11.12
N ASP A 7 17.67 -3.34 -10.66
CA ASP A 7 19.12 -3.37 -10.41
C ASP A 7 19.41 -3.54 -8.93
N PRO A 8 19.99 -4.68 -8.49
CA PRO A 8 20.33 -4.90 -7.09
C PRO A 8 21.42 -3.95 -6.55
N GLY A 9 22.09 -3.22 -7.43
CA GLY A 9 23.06 -2.18 -7.07
C GLY A 9 22.45 -0.84 -6.66
N LEU A 10 21.16 -0.62 -6.93
CA LEU A 10 20.49 0.62 -6.55
C LEU A 10 20.42 0.78 -5.01
N ARG A 11 20.65 2.00 -4.57
CA ARG A 11 20.71 2.38 -3.14
C ARG A 11 19.84 3.60 -2.82
N THR A 12 18.94 3.98 -3.71
CA THR A 12 18.12 5.19 -3.52
C THR A 12 17.16 5.05 -2.34
N LEU A 13 16.67 3.83 -2.06
CA LEU A 13 15.86 3.53 -0.87
C LEU A 13 16.67 3.72 0.42
N GLU A 14 17.88 3.18 0.48
CA GLU A 14 18.80 3.38 1.61
C GLU A 14 19.10 4.86 1.81
N MET A 15 19.43 5.57 0.72
CA MET A 15 19.75 7.00 0.77
C MET A 15 18.56 7.83 1.29
N LEU A 16 17.33 7.52 0.82
CA LEU A 16 16.12 8.19 1.29
C LEU A 16 15.91 7.95 2.80
N ALA A 17 16.06 6.70 3.26
CA ALA A 17 15.90 6.37 4.67
C ALA A 17 16.94 7.06 5.56
N VAL A 18 18.22 7.03 5.16
CA VAL A 18 19.29 7.73 5.87
C VAL A 18 19.01 9.24 5.91
N LYS A 19 18.64 9.83 4.78
CA LYS A 19 18.35 11.26 4.73
C LYS A 19 17.13 11.65 5.57
N THR A 20 16.11 10.81 5.60
CA THR A 20 14.93 10.99 6.47
C THR A 20 15.34 11.05 7.95
N ILE A 21 16.25 10.17 8.37
CA ILE A 21 16.78 10.14 9.76
C ILE A 21 17.61 11.38 10.04
N GLU A 22 18.57 11.72 9.16
CA GLU A 22 19.45 12.86 9.31
C GLU A 22 18.71 14.19 9.45
N GLU A 23 17.64 14.37 8.67
CA GLU A 23 16.83 15.60 8.69
C GLU A 23 15.69 15.57 9.74
N GLY A 24 15.58 14.50 10.53
CA GLY A 24 14.52 14.37 11.54
C GLY A 24 13.09 14.27 10.93
N TRP A 25 12.96 13.74 9.73
CA TRP A 25 11.68 13.62 9.01
C TRP A 25 10.96 12.30 9.26
N HIS A 26 11.11 11.74 10.45
CA HIS A 26 10.51 10.48 10.84
C HIS A 26 8.99 10.45 10.56
N GLY A 27 8.50 9.39 9.94
CA GLY A 27 7.10 9.20 9.60
C GLY A 27 6.54 10.13 8.52
N ARG A 28 7.40 10.91 7.82
CA ARG A 28 6.99 11.90 6.81
C ARG A 28 7.51 11.60 5.41
N SER A 29 8.08 10.42 5.22
CA SER A 29 8.61 9.96 3.93
C SER A 29 7.99 8.62 3.56
N LEU A 30 7.72 8.42 2.28
CA LEU A 30 7.24 7.17 1.70
C LEU A 30 8.15 6.71 0.57
N ALA A 31 8.41 5.43 0.52
CA ALA A 31 9.14 4.79 -0.57
C ALA A 31 8.16 4.06 -1.49
N CYS A 32 7.97 4.58 -2.71
CA CYS A 32 7.11 3.93 -3.70
C CYS A 32 7.92 2.98 -4.57
N HIS A 33 7.34 1.85 -4.93
CA HIS A 33 7.86 0.74 -5.72
C HIS A 33 8.88 -0.13 -4.97
N ALA A 34 10.09 0.35 -4.76
CA ALA A 34 11.19 -0.40 -4.15
C ALA A 34 11.41 -1.78 -4.81
N ARG A 35 11.23 -1.90 -6.13
CA ARG A 35 11.25 -3.15 -6.91
C ARG A 35 12.60 -3.86 -6.86
N ALA A 36 13.70 -3.11 -6.86
CA ALA A 36 15.04 -3.70 -6.75
C ALA A 36 15.27 -4.48 -5.44
N MET A 37 14.44 -4.24 -4.41
CA MET A 37 14.48 -4.97 -3.14
C MET A 37 14.30 -6.49 -3.33
N GLU A 38 13.56 -6.93 -4.35
CA GLU A 38 13.41 -8.35 -4.69
C GLU A 38 14.77 -9.05 -4.88
N LEU A 39 15.73 -8.32 -5.41
CA LEU A 39 17.06 -8.82 -5.75
C LEU A 39 18.12 -8.54 -4.67
N TYR A 40 17.76 -7.96 -3.52
CA TYR A 40 18.72 -7.66 -2.48
C TYR A 40 19.25 -8.93 -1.81
N PRO A 41 20.58 -9.03 -1.60
CA PRO A 41 21.11 -10.03 -0.69
C PRO A 41 20.49 -9.89 0.70
N LYS A 42 20.23 -11.01 1.39
CA LYS A 42 19.56 -11.03 2.70
C LYS A 42 20.16 -10.05 3.72
N PRO A 43 21.49 -9.97 3.91
CA PRO A 43 22.07 -9.02 4.88
C PRO A 43 21.78 -7.56 4.54
N TYR A 44 21.77 -7.23 3.24
CA TYR A 44 21.46 -5.87 2.80
C TYR A 44 19.97 -5.55 2.98
N PHE A 45 19.10 -6.49 2.66
CA PHE A 45 17.66 -6.36 2.93
C PHE A 45 17.41 -6.06 4.42
N GLN A 46 18.01 -6.83 5.33
CA GLN A 46 17.87 -6.63 6.78
C GLN A 46 18.35 -5.24 7.23
N LYS A 47 19.47 -4.78 6.67
CA LYS A 47 19.96 -3.40 6.91
C LYS A 47 18.94 -2.36 6.47
N VAL A 48 18.38 -2.50 5.26
CA VAL A 48 17.38 -1.55 4.72
C VAL A 48 16.12 -1.56 5.59
N VAL A 49 15.63 -2.73 5.99
CA VAL A 49 14.48 -2.83 6.91
C VAL A 49 14.74 -2.10 8.24
N ALA A 50 15.92 -2.25 8.81
CA ALA A 50 16.29 -1.54 10.04
C ALA A 50 16.25 -0.01 9.84
N LEU A 51 16.74 0.49 8.70
CA LEU A 51 16.70 1.90 8.35
C LEU A 51 15.25 2.41 8.12
N LEU A 52 14.42 1.64 7.42
CA LEU A 52 13.01 1.97 7.25
C LEU A 52 12.28 2.15 8.59
N LYS A 53 12.52 1.22 9.51
CA LYS A 53 11.95 1.27 10.88
C LYS A 53 12.49 2.45 11.67
N ALA A 54 13.78 2.73 11.61
CA ALA A 54 14.40 3.88 12.28
C ALA A 54 13.90 5.22 11.72
N ALA A 55 13.63 5.29 10.41
CA ALA A 55 13.06 6.46 9.75
C ALA A 55 11.54 6.58 9.92
N GLU A 56 10.88 5.57 10.50
CA GLU A 56 9.41 5.43 10.51
C GLU A 56 8.81 5.56 9.09
N MET A 57 9.51 5.06 8.10
CA MET A 57 9.18 5.22 6.70
C MET A 57 8.37 4.04 6.18
N GLY A 58 7.24 4.31 5.52
CA GLY A 58 6.43 3.29 4.86
C GLY A 58 6.92 2.97 3.45
N VAL A 59 6.65 1.74 3.02
CA VAL A 59 6.82 1.29 1.63
C VAL A 59 5.44 1.17 0.98
N VAL A 60 5.29 1.75 -0.21
CA VAL A 60 4.10 1.59 -1.06
C VAL A 60 4.46 0.62 -2.17
N SER A 61 3.84 -0.55 -2.18
CA SER A 61 4.04 -1.58 -3.19
C SER A 61 2.88 -1.64 -4.17
N ASP A 62 3.20 -1.85 -5.42
CA ASP A 62 2.28 -1.96 -6.57
C ASP A 62 2.61 -3.24 -7.38
N PRO A 63 2.43 -4.44 -6.81
CA PRO A 63 2.95 -5.68 -7.38
C PRO A 63 2.37 -6.04 -8.75
N HIS A 64 1.26 -5.41 -9.13
CA HIS A 64 0.56 -5.64 -10.40
C HIS A 64 1.14 -4.83 -11.58
N THR A 65 2.03 -3.88 -11.34
CA THR A 65 2.58 -2.99 -12.39
C THR A 65 3.96 -3.41 -12.91
N GLY A 66 4.47 -4.57 -12.51
CA GLY A 66 5.75 -5.06 -13.03
C GLY A 66 6.11 -6.45 -12.52
N PRO A 67 7.15 -7.07 -13.13
CA PRO A 67 7.57 -8.43 -12.78
C PRO A 67 8.32 -8.52 -11.45
N LEU A 68 8.85 -7.41 -10.96
CA LEU A 68 9.52 -7.28 -9.67
C LEU A 68 8.72 -6.37 -8.76
N HIS A 69 8.74 -6.64 -7.47
CA HIS A 69 8.06 -5.83 -6.46
C HIS A 69 8.83 -5.84 -5.14
N ALA A 70 8.48 -4.97 -4.21
CA ALA A 70 9.04 -5.01 -2.87
C ALA A 70 8.77 -6.38 -2.20
N ARG A 71 9.66 -6.83 -1.34
CA ARG A 71 9.53 -8.10 -0.59
C ARG A 71 8.48 -7.96 0.51
N VAL A 72 7.23 -7.80 0.10
CA VAL A 72 6.09 -7.40 0.95
C VAL A 72 5.93 -8.33 2.17
N LYS A 73 5.94 -9.64 1.97
CA LYS A 73 5.75 -10.61 3.07
C LYS A 73 6.87 -10.48 4.11
N GLU A 74 8.11 -10.41 3.67
CA GLU A 74 9.25 -10.28 4.57
C GLU A 74 9.27 -8.91 5.29
N LEU A 75 8.87 -7.82 4.60
CA LEU A 75 8.72 -6.52 5.24
C LEU A 75 7.67 -6.55 6.36
N ILE A 76 6.54 -7.23 6.14
CA ILE A 76 5.49 -7.41 7.13
C ILE A 76 6.01 -8.24 8.32
N GLU A 77 6.68 -9.36 8.05
CA GLU A 77 7.28 -10.25 9.07
C GLU A 77 8.30 -9.49 9.94
N GLU A 78 9.09 -8.62 9.34
CA GLU A 78 10.07 -7.78 10.05
C GLU A 78 9.43 -6.55 10.74
N GLY A 79 8.12 -6.37 10.61
CA GLY A 79 7.37 -5.28 11.23
C GLY A 79 7.57 -3.91 10.61
N ALA A 80 7.97 -3.85 9.34
CA ALA A 80 8.01 -2.62 8.57
C ALA A 80 6.58 -2.19 8.14
N LEU A 81 6.37 -0.90 7.98
CA LEU A 81 5.11 -0.37 7.46
C LEU A 81 5.05 -0.55 5.94
N VAL A 82 4.07 -1.30 5.47
CA VAL A 82 3.83 -1.53 4.04
C VAL A 82 2.37 -1.27 3.73
N CYS A 83 2.11 -0.58 2.64
CA CYS A 83 0.77 -0.44 2.07
C CYS A 83 0.80 -0.71 0.56
N LEU A 84 -0.37 -0.86 -0.04
CA LEU A 84 -0.53 -1.04 -1.48
C LEU A 84 -0.83 0.30 -2.15
N GLY A 85 -0.36 0.46 -3.39
CA GLY A 85 -0.65 1.57 -4.28
C GLY A 85 -1.26 1.09 -5.59
N GLN A 86 -2.02 1.94 -6.25
CA GLN A 86 -2.60 1.66 -7.57
C GLN A 86 -1.58 1.91 -8.67
N ASP A 87 -0.69 2.91 -8.50
CA ASP A 87 0.18 3.46 -9.54
C ASP A 87 -0.64 4.02 -10.70
N ASP A 88 -0.57 3.39 -11.86
CA ASP A 88 -1.26 3.84 -13.07
C ASP A 88 -2.76 3.54 -13.06
N ILE A 89 -3.55 4.44 -13.65
CA ILE A 89 -5.00 4.33 -13.72
C ILE A 89 -5.43 4.46 -15.17
N SER A 90 -5.62 3.34 -15.85
CA SER A 90 -6.15 3.29 -17.21
C SER A 90 -5.37 4.16 -18.20
N ASP A 91 -4.06 4.06 -18.19
CA ASP A 91 -3.15 4.76 -19.10
C ASP A 91 -2.44 3.81 -20.08
N ALA A 92 -1.44 4.33 -20.79
CA ALA A 92 -0.69 3.52 -21.77
C ALA A 92 0.22 2.46 -21.13
N TYR A 93 0.64 2.64 -19.90
CA TYR A 93 1.48 1.70 -19.17
C TYR A 93 0.66 0.58 -18.52
N TYR A 94 -0.45 0.92 -17.85
CA TYR A 94 -1.37 -0.03 -17.25
C TYR A 94 -2.83 0.28 -17.62
N PRO A 95 -3.35 -0.29 -18.74
CA PRO A 95 -4.66 0.07 -19.27
C PRO A 95 -5.86 -0.49 -18.49
N TYR A 96 -5.63 -1.35 -17.50
CA TYR A 96 -6.68 -2.05 -16.75
C TYR A 96 -7.05 -1.40 -15.42
N GLY A 97 -6.30 -0.38 -14.97
CA GLY A 97 -6.52 0.26 -13.69
C GLY A 97 -7.90 0.94 -13.63
N ARG A 98 -8.68 0.64 -12.59
CA ARG A 98 -10.02 1.20 -12.36
C ARG A 98 -10.09 2.13 -11.16
N ASN A 99 -8.93 2.52 -10.60
CA ASN A 99 -8.86 3.27 -9.35
C ASN A 99 -9.63 2.59 -8.20
N ASN A 100 -9.54 1.26 -8.12
CA ASN A 100 -10.21 0.45 -7.12
C ASN A 100 -9.19 -0.31 -6.28
N MET A 101 -9.00 0.10 -5.04
CA MET A 101 -8.00 -0.51 -4.16
C MET A 101 -8.35 -1.95 -3.74
N LEU A 102 -9.62 -2.37 -3.80
CA LEU A 102 -9.99 -3.77 -3.61
C LEU A 102 -9.44 -4.65 -4.75
N GLU A 103 -9.48 -4.15 -5.98
CA GLU A 103 -8.88 -4.82 -7.14
C GLU A 103 -7.36 -4.95 -6.98
N VAL A 104 -6.69 -3.89 -6.53
CA VAL A 104 -5.26 -3.93 -6.23
C VAL A 104 -4.93 -4.98 -5.17
N ALA A 105 -5.70 -5.04 -4.09
CA ALA A 105 -5.53 -6.05 -3.05
C ALA A 105 -5.82 -7.47 -3.55
N PHE A 106 -6.82 -7.63 -4.41
CA PHE A 106 -7.11 -8.91 -5.08
C PHE A 106 -5.93 -9.37 -5.96
N LEU A 107 -5.40 -8.50 -6.81
CA LEU A 107 -4.23 -8.81 -7.64
C LEU A 107 -3.00 -9.12 -6.76
N ALA A 108 -2.77 -8.31 -5.73
CA ALA A 108 -1.69 -8.55 -4.77
C ALA A 108 -1.81 -9.91 -4.07
N SER A 109 -3.02 -10.37 -3.75
CA SER A 109 -3.24 -11.67 -3.12
C SER A 109 -2.69 -12.82 -3.96
N HIS A 110 -2.80 -12.73 -5.28
CA HIS A 110 -2.29 -13.74 -6.22
C HIS A 110 -0.79 -13.59 -6.45
N LEU A 111 -0.34 -12.38 -6.71
CA LEU A 111 1.07 -12.12 -7.04
C LEU A 111 2.01 -12.37 -5.86
N LEU A 112 1.54 -12.10 -4.64
CA LEU A 112 2.28 -12.30 -3.40
C LEU A 112 1.99 -13.65 -2.72
N TRP A 113 1.08 -14.46 -3.27
CA TRP A 113 0.62 -15.70 -2.64
C TRP A 113 0.13 -15.49 -1.19
N MET A 114 -0.70 -14.47 -1.00
CA MET A 114 -1.31 -14.11 0.28
C MET A 114 -2.81 -14.48 0.25
N THR A 115 -3.12 -15.75 0.46
CA THR A 115 -4.47 -16.31 0.24
C THR A 115 -5.11 -16.93 1.46
N THR A 116 -4.44 -16.93 2.61
CA THR A 116 -5.07 -17.31 3.88
C THR A 116 -5.95 -16.19 4.42
N GLU A 117 -6.90 -16.50 5.29
CA GLU A 117 -7.80 -15.51 5.90
C GLU A 117 -7.02 -14.36 6.57
N ALA A 118 -5.98 -14.68 7.34
CA ALA A 118 -5.13 -13.69 8.00
C ALA A 118 -4.36 -12.80 6.99
N GLU A 119 -3.87 -13.39 5.89
CA GLU A 119 -3.18 -12.66 4.84
C GLU A 119 -4.13 -11.75 4.05
N MET A 120 -5.34 -12.22 3.74
CA MET A 120 -6.38 -11.40 3.09
C MET A 120 -6.79 -10.22 3.97
N GLN A 121 -6.93 -10.45 5.28
CA GLN A 121 -7.18 -9.36 6.24
C GLN A 121 -6.01 -8.37 6.24
N LYS A 122 -4.77 -8.86 6.19
CA LYS A 122 -3.60 -7.98 6.10
C LYS A 122 -3.57 -7.17 4.81
N LEU A 123 -3.90 -7.76 3.67
CA LEU A 123 -4.02 -7.03 2.40
C LEU A 123 -5.10 -5.94 2.47
N TYR A 124 -6.23 -6.23 3.11
CA TYR A 124 -7.27 -5.24 3.34
C TYR A 124 -6.78 -4.10 4.25
N ASP A 125 -6.04 -4.42 5.30
CA ASP A 125 -5.40 -3.41 6.14
C ASP A 125 -4.41 -2.54 5.36
N MET A 126 -3.67 -3.11 4.41
CA MET A 126 -2.70 -2.39 3.58
C MET A 126 -3.34 -1.38 2.62
N ILE A 127 -4.60 -1.54 2.27
CA ILE A 127 -5.35 -0.57 1.46
C ILE A 127 -6.23 0.38 2.31
N THR A 128 -6.25 0.21 3.62
CA THR A 128 -7.07 1.01 4.55
C THR A 128 -6.21 1.59 5.67
N ARG A 129 -6.12 0.88 6.77
CA ARG A 129 -5.46 1.33 8.00
C ARG A 129 -3.96 1.60 7.82
N ASP A 130 -3.25 0.69 7.17
CA ASP A 130 -1.80 0.84 6.97
C ASP A 130 -1.50 1.94 5.94
N ALA A 131 -2.35 2.09 4.91
CA ALA A 131 -2.27 3.19 3.96
C ALA A 131 -2.51 4.55 4.65
N ALA A 132 -3.55 4.66 5.48
CA ALA A 132 -3.80 5.87 6.25
C ALA A 132 -2.61 6.22 7.16
N ARG A 133 -2.07 5.22 7.84
CA ARG A 133 -0.90 5.38 8.70
C ARG A 133 0.34 5.83 7.92
N ALA A 134 0.58 5.24 6.74
CA ALA A 134 1.69 5.61 5.86
C ALA A 134 1.57 7.06 5.36
N MET A 135 0.35 7.53 5.11
CA MET A 135 0.06 8.92 4.73
C MET A 135 0.04 9.91 5.90
N GLY A 136 0.30 9.45 7.12
CA GLY A 136 0.26 10.29 8.32
C GLY A 136 -1.15 10.76 8.71
N ILE A 137 -2.21 10.10 8.21
CA ILE A 137 -3.60 10.43 8.55
C ILE A 137 -3.86 9.97 9.98
N GLN A 138 -4.10 10.94 10.84
CA GLN A 138 -4.46 10.69 12.24
C GLN A 138 -5.94 10.31 12.36
N GLU A 139 -6.28 9.58 13.42
CA GLU A 139 -7.66 9.23 13.77
C GLU A 139 -8.43 8.43 12.70
N PHE A 140 -7.74 7.70 11.85
CA PHE A 140 -8.35 6.77 10.90
C PHE A 140 -8.85 5.53 11.65
N ALA A 141 -10.08 5.59 12.13
CA ALA A 141 -10.71 4.50 12.89
C ALA A 141 -12.25 4.59 12.85
N LEU A 142 -12.90 3.43 12.84
CA LEU A 142 -14.35 3.34 13.01
C LEU A 142 -14.69 3.40 14.51
N LYS A 143 -14.78 4.62 15.05
CA LYS A 143 -15.12 4.89 16.46
C LYS A 143 -15.92 6.17 16.57
N VAL A 144 -16.71 6.29 17.65
CA VAL A 144 -17.45 7.52 17.96
C VAL A 144 -16.48 8.69 18.16
N GLY A 145 -16.75 9.80 17.49
CA GLY A 145 -15.92 11.01 17.52
C GLY A 145 -14.79 11.06 16.46
N ALA A 146 -14.51 9.97 15.76
CA ALA A 146 -13.56 10.00 14.64
C ALA A 146 -14.18 10.70 13.42
N PRO A 147 -13.35 11.30 12.54
CA PRO A 147 -13.81 11.80 11.25
C PRO A 147 -14.48 10.69 10.43
N ALA A 148 -15.65 11.01 9.86
CA ALA A 148 -16.38 10.04 9.04
C ALA A 148 -15.79 9.95 7.64
N HIS A 149 -14.75 9.12 7.49
CA HIS A 149 -14.19 8.66 6.22
C HIS A 149 -14.54 7.19 6.08
N LEU A 150 -15.63 6.87 5.38
CA LEU A 150 -16.20 5.55 5.35
C LEU A 150 -16.44 5.09 3.92
N VAL A 151 -16.18 3.83 3.69
CA VAL A 151 -16.60 3.11 2.49
C VAL A 151 -17.55 2.00 2.93
N VAL A 152 -18.75 1.97 2.35
CA VAL A 152 -19.74 0.91 2.61
C VAL A 152 -19.73 -0.04 1.44
N LEU A 153 -19.35 -1.27 1.71
CA LEU A 153 -19.32 -2.36 0.75
C LEU A 153 -20.60 -3.21 0.90
N ASP A 154 -21.13 -3.69 -0.20
CA ASP A 154 -22.27 -4.62 -0.22
C ASP A 154 -21.77 -6.07 -0.19
N GLN A 155 -20.85 -6.35 0.74
CA GLN A 155 -20.22 -7.65 0.89
C GLN A 155 -20.11 -8.01 2.38
N PRO A 156 -20.40 -9.27 2.75
CA PRO A 156 -20.50 -9.68 4.15
C PRO A 156 -19.14 -9.91 4.83
N SER A 157 -18.05 -9.96 4.07
CA SER A 157 -16.71 -10.23 4.60
C SER A 157 -15.62 -9.65 3.73
N VAL A 158 -14.39 -9.58 4.28
CA VAL A 158 -13.19 -9.17 3.53
C VAL A 158 -12.93 -10.11 2.36
N LEU A 159 -13.11 -11.42 2.54
CA LEU A 159 -12.97 -12.40 1.46
C LEU A 159 -13.88 -12.07 0.28
N GLU A 160 -15.17 -11.84 0.54
CA GLU A 160 -16.14 -11.52 -0.52
C GLU A 160 -15.87 -10.13 -1.13
N ALA A 161 -15.45 -9.17 -0.33
CA ALA A 161 -15.04 -7.85 -0.81
C ALA A 161 -13.86 -7.93 -1.79
N LEU A 162 -12.83 -8.72 -1.47
CA LEU A 162 -11.68 -8.94 -2.35
C LEU A 162 -12.06 -9.77 -3.59
N ARG A 163 -12.86 -10.83 -3.41
CA ARG A 163 -13.29 -11.69 -4.51
C ARG A 163 -14.05 -10.94 -5.60
N HIS A 164 -14.98 -10.09 -5.20
CA HIS A 164 -15.82 -9.35 -6.12
C HIS A 164 -15.19 -8.02 -6.54
N HIS A 165 -14.41 -7.39 -5.69
CA HIS A 165 -13.75 -6.07 -5.87
C HIS A 165 -14.64 -5.08 -6.64
N GLU A 166 -15.93 -5.06 -6.26
CA GLU A 166 -16.94 -4.17 -6.83
C GLU A 166 -16.81 -2.74 -6.30
N GLN A 167 -17.46 -1.82 -6.98
CA GLN A 167 -17.57 -0.45 -6.52
C GLN A 167 -18.35 -0.40 -5.21
N PRO A 168 -17.94 0.41 -4.23
CA PRO A 168 -18.65 0.50 -2.96
C PRO A 168 -20.07 1.05 -3.14
N ALA A 169 -21.02 0.58 -2.32
CA ALA A 169 -22.38 1.09 -2.30
C ALA A 169 -22.40 2.58 -1.94
N TYR A 170 -21.63 2.97 -0.92
CA TYR A 170 -21.50 4.38 -0.50
C TYR A 170 -20.07 4.73 -0.19
N VAL A 171 -19.71 5.98 -0.48
CA VAL A 171 -18.44 6.61 -0.06
C VAL A 171 -18.78 7.88 0.71
N ILE A 172 -18.24 7.99 1.91
CA ILE A 172 -18.43 9.15 2.80
C ILE A 172 -17.06 9.75 3.07
N SER A 173 -16.92 11.03 2.80
CA SER A 173 -15.70 11.79 3.08
C SER A 173 -16.04 13.02 3.92
N HIS A 174 -15.32 13.19 5.05
CA HIS A 174 -15.57 14.29 6.00
C HIS A 174 -17.04 14.40 6.41
N GLY A 175 -17.72 13.25 6.63
CA GLY A 175 -19.12 13.19 7.00
C GLY A 175 -20.12 13.48 5.86
N LYS A 176 -19.67 13.67 4.64
CA LYS A 176 -20.52 13.94 3.49
C LYS A 176 -20.55 12.75 2.55
N LEU A 177 -21.74 12.33 2.14
CA LEU A 177 -21.93 11.33 1.10
C LEU A 177 -21.40 11.89 -0.23
N ILE A 178 -20.52 11.13 -0.89
CA ILE A 178 -20.01 11.47 -2.20
C ILE A 178 -21.02 11.02 -3.26
N ASP A 179 -21.55 11.96 -4.01
CA ASP A 179 -22.43 11.69 -5.15
C ASP A 179 -21.58 11.25 -6.35
N ARG A 180 -21.53 9.96 -6.61
CA ARG A 180 -20.75 9.38 -7.71
C ARG A 180 -21.42 9.59 -9.08
N ALA A 181 -22.70 9.89 -9.14
CA ALA A 181 -23.38 10.17 -10.40
C ALA A 181 -22.79 11.40 -11.11
N GLN A 182 -22.19 12.32 -10.37
CA GLN A 182 -21.50 13.50 -10.92
C GLN A 182 -20.16 13.17 -11.61
N TRP A 183 -19.63 11.95 -11.43
CA TRP A 183 -18.32 11.52 -11.95
C TRP A 183 -18.44 10.42 -13.01
N ALA A 184 -19.64 9.98 -13.32
CA ALA A 184 -19.94 8.93 -14.30
C ALA A 184 -20.11 9.48 -15.73
N ALA A 185 -19.34 10.51 -16.10
CA ALA A 185 -19.36 11.11 -17.44
C ALA A 185 -18.16 10.68 -18.26
#